data_6818e0c8be7869a4a4b31f1bd86df78a
#
_entry.id   6818e0c8be7869a4a4b31f1bd86df78a
#
_cell.length_a   1.000
_cell.length_b   1.000
_cell.length_c   1.000
_cell.angle_alpha   90.00
_cell.angle_beta   90.00
_cell.angle_gamma   90.00
#
_symmetry.space_group_name_H-M   'P 1'
#
loop_
_entity.id
_entity.type
_entity.pdbx_description
1 polymer ?
#
loop_
_entity_poly.entity_id
_entity_poly.type
_entity_poly.pdbx_seq_one_letter_code
_entity_poly.pdbx_strand_id
1 'polypeptide(L)'
;MRVVILGAGMAGLLAAKALAENNVEYTLFDKNPREGASNNPGLHYLHDSCGLPLEPKIVFNYIIGCKDGELPHEQYSRKLGTPLNNSLVNLPAYNIVYNFQDAYDILLHRYGKKVQHLKIVPSMMGSLLERYDKVISTIPLPVLFPEAKCEHIEVQAVKGRPFPTPILPGDNQVVYNIDENVNWYRYSRVFGVEWTEVKQGGDFTIKKVVDTNFHSPNDRVILLGRWGSWNRKFLAHHSYYETLRRLSKW
;
A
#
# COMPACT_ATOMS: atom_id res chain seq x y z
N MET A 1 1.19 -28.93 -1.85
CA MET A 1 1.32 -27.80 -0.92
C MET A 1 0.02 -27.00 -0.94
N ARG A 2 -0.57 -26.74 0.23
CA ARG A 2 -1.82 -25.96 0.39
C ARG A 2 -1.47 -24.60 1.00
N VAL A 3 -1.87 -23.54 0.34
CA VAL A 3 -1.59 -22.17 0.78
C VAL A 3 -2.89 -21.45 1.12
N VAL A 4 -2.89 -20.67 2.19
CA VAL A 4 -3.98 -19.75 2.49
C VAL A 4 -3.49 -18.29 2.43
N ILE A 5 -4.31 -17.43 1.83
CA ILE A 5 -4.08 -15.98 1.77
C ILE A 5 -5.13 -15.31 2.65
N LEU A 6 -4.70 -14.42 3.52
CA LEU A 6 -5.52 -13.62 4.41
C LEU A 6 -5.53 -12.17 3.92
N GLY A 7 -6.69 -11.73 3.42
CA GLY A 7 -6.92 -10.42 2.82
C GLY A 7 -6.95 -10.45 1.29
N ALA A 8 -8.07 -10.02 0.69
CA ALA A 8 -8.27 -9.89 -0.76
C ALA A 8 -8.12 -8.44 -1.26
N GLY A 9 -7.33 -7.63 -0.57
CA GLY A 9 -6.86 -6.35 -1.09
C GLY A 9 -5.83 -6.54 -2.21
N MET A 10 -5.34 -5.47 -2.80
CA MET A 10 -4.36 -5.51 -3.91
C MET A 10 -3.19 -6.46 -3.64
N ALA A 11 -2.58 -6.38 -2.46
CA ALA A 11 -1.44 -7.22 -2.10
C ALA A 11 -1.79 -8.72 -2.06
N GLY A 12 -2.97 -9.07 -1.52
CA GLY A 12 -3.43 -10.46 -1.46
C GLY A 12 -3.81 -11.01 -2.83
N LEU A 13 -4.45 -10.20 -3.67
CA LEU A 13 -4.79 -10.60 -5.05
C LEU A 13 -3.53 -10.76 -5.92
N LEU A 14 -2.51 -9.93 -5.73
CA LEU A 14 -1.22 -10.07 -6.40
C LEU A 14 -0.46 -11.33 -5.92
N ALA A 15 -0.54 -11.67 -4.64
CA ALA A 15 -0.03 -12.95 -4.16
C ALA A 15 -0.81 -14.14 -4.76
N ALA A 16 -2.14 -14.04 -4.84
CA ALA A 16 -2.98 -15.06 -5.48
C ALA A 16 -2.63 -15.24 -6.97
N LYS A 17 -2.35 -14.15 -7.69
CA LYS A 17 -1.85 -14.19 -9.07
C LYS A 17 -0.56 -15.00 -9.17
N ALA A 18 0.43 -14.70 -8.31
CA ALA A 18 1.72 -15.39 -8.32
C ALA A 18 1.57 -16.90 -8.07
N LEU A 19 0.71 -17.29 -7.12
CA LEU A 19 0.41 -18.70 -6.84
C LEU A 19 -0.27 -19.38 -8.03
N ALA A 20 -1.30 -18.74 -8.60
CA ALA A 20 -2.05 -19.29 -9.72
C ALA A 20 -1.18 -19.51 -10.97
N GLU A 21 -0.29 -18.58 -11.28
CA GLU A 21 0.63 -18.69 -12.43
C GLU A 21 1.67 -19.81 -12.26
N ASN A 22 1.89 -20.26 -11.03
CA ASN A 22 2.78 -21.38 -10.72
C ASN A 22 2.00 -22.66 -10.35
N ASN A 23 0.71 -22.73 -10.67
CA ASN A 23 -0.16 -23.89 -10.42
C ASN A 23 -0.21 -24.32 -8.95
N VAL A 24 -0.04 -23.39 -8.02
CA VAL A 24 -0.16 -23.64 -6.58
C VAL A 24 -1.61 -23.43 -6.15
N GLU A 25 -2.19 -24.45 -5.52
CA GLU A 25 -3.53 -24.36 -4.96
C GLU A 25 -3.54 -23.43 -3.75
N TYR A 26 -4.56 -22.54 -3.68
CA TYR A 26 -4.72 -21.63 -2.57
C TYR A 26 -6.18 -21.40 -2.22
N THR A 27 -6.41 -21.04 -0.96
CA THR A 27 -7.66 -20.46 -0.45
C THR A 27 -7.44 -19.00 -0.11
N LEU A 28 -8.41 -18.14 -0.39
CA LEU A 28 -8.32 -16.71 -0.12
C LEU A 28 -9.48 -16.27 0.80
N PHE A 29 -9.16 -15.73 1.96
CA PHE A 29 -10.13 -15.22 2.92
C PHE A 29 -10.10 -13.68 2.98
N ASP A 30 -11.27 -13.06 3.05
CA ASP A 30 -11.43 -11.64 3.35
C ASP A 30 -12.70 -11.41 4.16
N LYS A 31 -12.67 -10.41 5.05
CA LYS A 31 -13.84 -10.01 5.83
C LYS A 31 -14.90 -9.31 4.97
N ASN A 32 -14.47 -8.61 3.90
CA ASN A 32 -15.30 -7.80 3.01
C ASN A 32 -14.86 -7.97 1.55
N PRO A 33 -15.12 -9.13 0.92
CA PRO A 33 -14.55 -9.48 -0.38
C PRO A 33 -14.99 -8.59 -1.56
N ARG A 34 -15.91 -7.66 -1.35
CA ARG A 34 -16.40 -6.73 -2.37
C ARG A 34 -16.07 -5.26 -2.11
N GLU A 35 -15.56 -4.93 -0.93
CA GLU A 35 -15.12 -3.59 -0.59
C GLU A 35 -13.66 -3.42 -1.01
N GLY A 36 -13.46 -3.21 -2.29
CA GLY A 36 -12.13 -3.00 -2.84
C GLY A 36 -11.48 -1.73 -2.33
N ALA A 37 -10.19 -1.64 -2.55
CA ALA A 37 -9.34 -0.51 -2.20
C ALA A 37 -9.71 0.81 -2.92
N SER A 38 -10.77 0.83 -3.73
CA SER A 38 -11.18 1.95 -4.59
C SER A 38 -11.48 3.26 -3.86
N ASN A 39 -11.83 3.20 -2.58
CA ASN A 39 -12.17 4.38 -1.79
C ASN A 39 -11.04 4.86 -0.85
N ASN A 40 -9.85 4.27 -0.94
CA ASN A 40 -8.75 4.70 -0.09
C ASN A 40 -8.02 5.91 -0.71
N PRO A 41 -8.08 7.10 -0.10
CA PRO A 41 -7.45 8.31 -0.64
C PRO A 41 -5.91 8.23 -0.74
N GLY A 42 -5.29 7.21 -0.17
CA GLY A 42 -3.83 6.99 -0.23
C GLY A 42 -3.36 6.09 -1.36
N LEU A 43 -4.25 5.49 -2.15
CA LEU A 43 -3.91 4.50 -3.17
C LEU A 43 -4.17 5.06 -4.57
N HIS A 44 -3.11 5.53 -5.22
CA HIS A 44 -3.26 6.17 -6.54
C HIS A 44 -2.79 5.31 -7.69
N TYR A 45 -1.68 4.56 -7.54
CA TYR A 45 -1.06 3.81 -8.63
C TYR A 45 -0.18 2.65 -8.15
N LEU A 46 0.10 1.74 -9.07
CA LEU A 46 1.13 0.72 -8.93
C LEU A 46 2.41 1.17 -9.63
N HIS A 47 3.56 0.86 -9.06
CA HIS A 47 4.86 1.10 -9.69
C HIS A 47 5.27 -0.01 -10.67
N ASP A 48 4.54 -1.11 -10.70
CA ASP A 48 4.79 -2.25 -11.58
C ASP A 48 3.46 -2.91 -11.94
N SER A 49 3.30 -3.32 -13.19
CA SER A 49 2.08 -3.99 -13.66
C SER A 49 1.96 -5.43 -13.16
N CYS A 50 3.03 -6.04 -12.69
CA CYS A 50 3.10 -7.47 -12.35
C CYS A 50 2.57 -8.37 -13.49
N GLY A 51 2.84 -7.99 -14.75
CA GLY A 51 2.36 -8.70 -15.94
C GLY A 51 0.86 -8.58 -16.21
N LEU A 52 0.16 -7.62 -15.59
CA LEU A 52 -1.21 -7.29 -15.95
C LEU A 52 -1.23 -6.45 -17.24
N PRO A 53 -2.26 -6.57 -18.08
CA PRO A 53 -2.41 -5.82 -19.32
C PRO A 53 -2.88 -4.37 -19.02
N LEU A 54 -2.00 -3.59 -18.45
CA LEU A 54 -2.23 -2.21 -18.04
C LEU A 54 -1.39 -1.25 -18.87
N GLU A 55 -1.96 -0.12 -19.24
CA GLU A 55 -1.22 0.94 -19.90
C GLU A 55 -0.38 1.73 -18.92
N PRO A 56 0.93 1.91 -19.19
CA PRO A 56 1.79 2.75 -18.37
C PRO A 56 1.46 4.23 -18.56
N LYS A 57 1.56 5.00 -17.49
CA LYS A 57 1.53 6.47 -17.51
C LYS A 57 2.73 7.03 -16.77
N ILE A 58 3.11 8.25 -17.12
CA ILE A 58 4.16 9.00 -16.41
C ILE A 58 3.49 9.87 -15.36
N VAL A 59 3.96 9.77 -14.11
CA VAL A 59 3.61 10.67 -13.01
C VAL A 59 4.83 11.49 -12.65
N PHE A 60 4.72 12.81 -12.73
CA PHE A 60 5.77 13.76 -12.35
C PHE A 60 5.71 14.03 -10.84
N ASN A 61 6.89 14.08 -10.21
CA ASN A 61 7.02 14.40 -8.79
C ASN A 61 7.64 15.79 -8.62
N TYR A 62 7.05 16.60 -7.77
CA TYR A 62 7.50 17.95 -7.46
C TYR A 62 7.65 18.11 -5.95
N ILE A 63 8.65 18.89 -5.54
CA ILE A 63 8.84 19.33 -4.17
C ILE A 63 8.82 20.87 -4.20
N ILE A 64 7.98 21.47 -3.36
CA ILE A 64 7.87 22.92 -3.25
C ILE A 64 7.98 23.34 -1.78
N GLY A 65 8.34 24.60 -1.55
CA GLY A 65 8.48 25.18 -0.20
C GLY A 65 9.77 24.78 0.49
N CYS A 66 10.82 24.45 -0.29
CA CYS A 66 12.16 24.23 0.25
C CYS A 66 12.72 25.51 0.85
N LYS A 67 13.35 25.41 2.03
CA LYS A 67 14.15 26.47 2.62
C LYS A 67 15.60 26.30 2.17
N ASP A 68 16.28 27.43 1.95
CA ASP A 68 17.67 27.40 1.56
C ASP A 68 18.54 26.70 2.62
N GLY A 69 19.42 25.81 2.16
CA GLY A 69 20.34 25.07 3.01
C GLY A 69 19.73 23.90 3.81
N GLU A 70 18.42 23.65 3.69
CA GLU A 70 17.78 22.50 4.35
C GLU A 70 17.55 21.32 3.38
N LEU A 71 17.67 20.11 3.90
CA LEU A 71 17.36 18.91 3.13
C LEU A 71 15.84 18.69 3.05
N PRO A 72 15.25 18.51 1.87
CA PRO A 72 13.80 18.39 1.69
C PRO A 72 13.14 17.30 2.56
N HIS A 73 13.81 16.17 2.74
CA HIS A 73 13.27 15.06 3.53
C HIS A 73 13.26 15.36 5.04
N GLU A 74 14.21 16.14 5.55
CA GLU A 74 14.25 16.58 6.94
C GLU A 74 13.13 17.59 7.23
N GLN A 75 13.00 18.59 6.36
CA GLN A 75 11.93 19.59 6.44
C GLN A 75 10.55 18.93 6.38
N TYR A 76 10.35 17.94 5.47
CA TYR A 76 9.11 17.20 5.36
C TYR A 76 8.82 16.34 6.59
N SER A 77 9.84 15.73 7.19
CA SER A 77 9.73 14.95 8.42
C SER A 77 9.29 15.81 9.61
N ARG A 78 9.88 17.00 9.77
CA ARG A 78 9.46 17.95 10.80
C ARG A 78 8.01 18.37 10.59
N LYS A 79 7.64 18.71 9.38
CA LYS A 79 6.25 19.09 9.03
C LYS A 79 5.25 17.98 9.37
N LEU A 80 5.59 16.71 9.14
CA LEU A 80 4.77 15.56 9.48
C LEU A 80 4.78 15.21 10.97
N GLY A 81 5.71 15.76 11.75
CA GLY A 81 5.87 15.42 13.16
C GLY A 81 6.37 13.99 13.39
N THR A 82 7.21 13.46 12.49
CA THR A 82 7.66 12.06 12.55
C THR A 82 9.17 11.96 12.51
N PRO A 83 9.76 10.86 13.02
CA PRO A 83 11.15 10.55 12.73
C PRO A 83 11.39 10.51 11.23
N LEU A 84 12.61 10.79 10.78
CA LEU A 84 13.05 10.94 9.40
C LEU A 84 12.22 10.14 8.39
N ASN A 85 11.40 10.85 7.63
CA ASN A 85 10.65 10.29 6.52
C ASN A 85 11.50 10.32 5.26
N ASN A 86 12.18 9.21 4.97
CA ASN A 86 13.04 9.09 3.80
C ASN A 86 12.28 9.03 2.46
N SER A 87 10.95 9.27 2.44
CA SER A 87 10.16 9.18 1.21
C SER A 87 10.54 10.23 0.16
N LEU A 88 11.18 11.33 0.56
CA LEU A 88 11.71 12.34 -0.37
C LEU A 88 13.21 12.19 -0.68
N VAL A 89 13.89 11.27 -0.01
CA VAL A 89 15.28 10.93 -0.35
C VAL A 89 15.28 10.22 -1.68
N ASN A 90 16.05 10.75 -2.65
CA ASN A 90 16.11 10.19 -4.01
C ASN A 90 14.75 10.08 -4.71
N LEU A 91 13.80 10.99 -4.39
CA LEU A 91 12.53 11.04 -5.13
C LEU A 91 12.83 11.29 -6.61
N PRO A 92 12.48 10.36 -7.52
CA PRO A 92 12.73 10.56 -8.94
C PRO A 92 11.84 11.69 -9.48
N ALA A 93 12.31 12.42 -10.49
CA ALA A 93 11.52 13.48 -11.13
C ALA A 93 10.20 12.93 -11.71
N TYR A 94 10.18 11.68 -12.14
CA TYR A 94 8.98 10.99 -12.61
C TYR A 94 9.04 9.50 -12.30
N ASN A 95 7.85 8.88 -12.31
CA ASN A 95 7.68 7.43 -12.22
C ASN A 95 6.84 6.93 -13.39
N ILE A 96 7.14 5.74 -13.88
CA ILE A 96 6.21 4.98 -14.71
C ILE A 96 5.27 4.25 -13.76
N VAL A 97 3.97 4.39 -14.00
CA VAL A 97 2.95 3.90 -13.09
C VAL A 97 1.77 3.30 -13.84
N TYR A 98 0.97 2.50 -13.14
CA TYR A 98 -0.18 1.80 -13.67
C TYR A 98 -1.42 2.10 -12.82
N ASN A 99 -2.58 2.17 -13.45
CA ASN A 99 -3.83 2.46 -12.77
C ASN A 99 -4.14 1.37 -11.72
N PHE A 100 -4.27 1.80 -10.47
CA PHE A 100 -4.52 0.91 -9.35
C PHE A 100 -5.93 0.29 -9.43
N GLN A 101 -6.94 1.06 -9.84
CA GLN A 101 -8.31 0.57 -9.93
C GLN A 101 -8.45 -0.48 -11.02
N ASP A 102 -7.90 -0.22 -12.21
CA ASP A 102 -7.94 -1.16 -13.33
C ASP A 102 -7.21 -2.47 -12.96
N ALA A 103 -6.05 -2.36 -12.29
CA ALA A 103 -5.32 -3.52 -11.77
C ALA A 103 -6.18 -4.34 -10.80
N TYR A 104 -6.83 -3.65 -9.85
CA TYR A 104 -7.67 -4.30 -8.85
C TYR A 104 -8.86 -5.02 -9.49
N ASP A 105 -9.53 -4.38 -10.43
CA ASP A 105 -10.70 -4.94 -11.13
C ASP A 105 -10.34 -6.18 -11.95
N ILE A 106 -9.21 -6.14 -12.67
CA ILE A 106 -8.68 -7.30 -13.40
C ILE A 106 -8.38 -8.46 -12.43
N LEU A 107 -7.69 -8.18 -11.33
CA LEU A 107 -7.32 -9.19 -10.36
C LEU A 107 -8.55 -9.77 -9.65
N LEU A 108 -9.49 -8.92 -9.25
CA LEU A 108 -10.72 -9.33 -8.60
C LEU A 108 -11.58 -10.18 -9.55
N HIS A 109 -11.69 -9.80 -10.82
CA HIS A 109 -12.39 -10.59 -11.83
C HIS A 109 -11.78 -11.99 -12.00
N ARG A 110 -10.44 -12.08 -12.04
CA ARG A 110 -9.73 -13.35 -12.26
C ARG A 110 -9.70 -14.24 -11.02
N TYR A 111 -9.48 -13.68 -9.85
CA TYR A 111 -9.18 -14.42 -8.60
C TYR A 111 -10.25 -14.23 -7.53
N GLY A 112 -11.10 -13.22 -7.63
CA GLY A 112 -12.12 -12.88 -6.64
C GLY A 112 -13.18 -13.95 -6.42
N LYS A 113 -13.44 -14.81 -7.41
CA LYS A 113 -14.37 -15.94 -7.28
C LYS A 113 -13.92 -16.98 -6.23
N LYS A 114 -12.65 -17.03 -5.89
CA LYS A 114 -12.06 -17.89 -4.86
C LYS A 114 -12.08 -17.26 -3.46
N VAL A 115 -12.52 -16.02 -3.33
CA VAL A 115 -12.56 -15.32 -2.05
C VAL A 115 -13.71 -15.85 -1.22
N GLN A 116 -13.40 -16.35 -0.03
CA GLN A 116 -14.36 -16.77 0.96
C GLN A 116 -14.50 -15.68 2.02
N HIS A 117 -15.75 -15.40 2.42
CA HIS A 117 -16.03 -14.41 3.45
C HIS A 117 -15.70 -14.96 4.83
N LEU A 118 -14.61 -14.46 5.41
CA LEU A 118 -14.20 -14.86 6.77
C LEU A 118 -13.40 -13.73 7.44
N LYS A 119 -13.86 -13.31 8.61
CA LYS A 119 -13.10 -12.41 9.49
C LYS A 119 -12.07 -13.20 10.27
N ILE A 120 -10.80 -13.02 9.97
CA ILE A 120 -9.69 -13.66 10.65
C ILE A 120 -9.43 -12.97 12.00
N VAL A 121 -9.21 -13.79 13.02
CA VAL A 121 -8.81 -13.37 14.39
C VAL A 121 -7.58 -14.16 14.83
N PRO A 122 -6.77 -13.67 15.80
CA PRO A 122 -5.53 -14.32 16.22
C PRO A 122 -5.69 -15.79 16.64
N SER A 123 -6.77 -16.12 17.35
CA SER A 123 -7.04 -17.47 17.81
C SER A 123 -7.23 -18.51 16.70
N MET A 124 -7.46 -18.09 15.45
CA MET A 124 -7.61 -18.98 14.29
C MET A 124 -6.27 -19.43 13.72
N MET A 125 -5.14 -18.81 14.10
CA MET A 125 -3.84 -19.09 13.48
C MET A 125 -3.41 -20.55 13.68
N GLY A 126 -3.66 -21.15 14.86
CA GLY A 126 -3.38 -22.56 15.10
C GLY A 126 -4.08 -23.47 14.08
N SER A 127 -5.40 -23.33 13.95
CA SER A 127 -6.20 -24.12 13.02
C SER A 127 -5.81 -23.88 11.54
N LEU A 128 -5.40 -22.66 11.19
CA LEU A 128 -4.91 -22.37 9.84
C LEU A 128 -3.59 -23.09 9.57
N LEU A 129 -2.67 -23.11 10.54
CA LEU A 129 -1.38 -23.80 10.42
C LEU A 129 -1.51 -25.33 10.44
N GLU A 130 -2.58 -25.89 11.00
CA GLU A 130 -2.89 -27.33 10.89
C GLU A 130 -3.42 -27.70 9.50
N ARG A 131 -4.16 -26.82 8.86
CA ARG A 131 -4.84 -27.08 7.57
C ARG A 131 -4.02 -26.70 6.34
N TYR A 132 -3.13 -25.74 6.48
CA TYR A 132 -2.35 -25.16 5.36
C TYR A 132 -0.85 -25.24 5.64
N ASP A 133 -0.10 -25.52 4.61
CA ASP A 133 1.36 -25.63 4.69
C ASP A 133 2.00 -24.23 4.81
N LYS A 134 1.37 -23.20 4.21
CA LYS A 134 1.79 -21.81 4.28
C LYS A 134 0.60 -20.87 4.46
N VAL A 135 0.80 -19.80 5.22
CA VAL A 135 -0.15 -18.72 5.46
C VAL A 135 0.47 -17.41 4.94
N ILE A 136 -0.12 -16.82 3.93
CA ILE A 136 0.25 -15.49 3.45
C ILE A 136 -0.73 -14.49 4.05
N SER A 137 -0.24 -13.53 4.83
CA SER A 137 -1.08 -12.49 5.42
C SER A 137 -0.82 -11.13 4.82
N THR A 138 -1.87 -10.48 4.34
CA THR A 138 -1.88 -9.09 3.88
C THR A 138 -2.84 -8.21 4.70
N ILE A 139 -3.54 -8.80 5.67
CA ILE A 139 -4.36 -8.05 6.63
C ILE A 139 -3.46 -7.30 7.62
N PRO A 140 -3.93 -6.21 8.25
CA PRO A 140 -3.08 -5.41 9.12
C PRO A 140 -2.42 -6.24 10.22
N LEU A 141 -1.11 -6.08 10.38
CA LEU A 141 -0.26 -6.83 11.31
C LEU A 141 -0.86 -6.93 12.73
N PRO A 142 -1.34 -5.83 13.37
CA PRO A 142 -1.89 -5.90 14.72
C PRO A 142 -3.20 -6.70 14.83
N VAL A 143 -3.82 -7.04 13.71
CA VAL A 143 -5.00 -7.94 13.71
C VAL A 143 -4.61 -9.38 13.97
N LEU A 144 -3.45 -9.83 13.49
CA LEU A 144 -2.94 -11.20 13.72
C LEU A 144 -2.02 -11.29 14.93
N PHE A 145 -1.25 -10.25 15.18
CA PHE A 145 -0.22 -10.17 16.20
C PHE A 145 -0.46 -8.92 17.05
N PRO A 146 -1.43 -8.96 18.00
CA PRO A 146 -1.74 -7.80 18.84
C PRO A 146 -0.56 -7.30 19.69
N GLU A 147 0.41 -8.19 19.96
CA GLU A 147 1.65 -7.87 20.67
C GLU A 147 2.65 -7.06 19.82
N ALA A 148 2.48 -7.03 18.50
CA ALA A 148 3.35 -6.27 17.62
C ALA A 148 3.17 -4.76 17.88
N LYS A 149 4.27 -4.07 18.15
CA LYS A 149 4.28 -2.60 18.29
C LYS A 149 4.13 -1.97 16.91
N CYS A 150 2.89 -1.63 16.57
CA CYS A 150 2.49 -1.08 15.28
C CYS A 150 2.11 0.38 15.41
N GLU A 151 3.05 1.27 15.14
CA GLU A 151 2.80 2.70 15.13
C GLU A 151 2.35 3.19 13.75
N HIS A 152 1.53 4.21 13.72
CA HIS A 152 1.14 4.90 12.49
C HIS A 152 0.95 6.39 12.74
N ILE A 153 1.05 7.16 11.67
CA ILE A 153 0.73 8.59 11.67
C ILE A 153 -0.60 8.75 10.97
N GLU A 154 -1.46 9.57 11.54
CA GLU A 154 -2.72 9.94 10.90
C GLU A 154 -2.54 11.25 10.13
N VAL A 155 -2.89 11.24 8.87
CA VAL A 155 -2.93 12.39 7.99
C VAL A 155 -4.34 12.50 7.44
N GLN A 156 -4.90 13.68 7.47
CA GLN A 156 -6.22 13.90 6.87
C GLN A 156 -6.11 14.09 5.37
N ALA A 157 -7.17 13.83 4.64
CA ALA A 157 -7.24 14.03 3.21
C ALA A 157 -8.58 14.63 2.78
N VAL A 158 -8.51 15.44 1.72
CA VAL A 158 -9.67 16.04 1.05
C VAL A 158 -9.63 15.64 -0.42
N LYS A 159 -10.79 15.34 -1.00
CA LYS A 159 -10.90 15.13 -2.44
C LYS A 159 -10.73 16.46 -3.19
N GLY A 160 -9.95 16.44 -4.27
CA GLY A 160 -9.69 17.63 -5.07
C GLY A 160 -8.53 18.48 -4.56
N ARG A 161 -8.57 19.75 -4.93
CA ARG A 161 -7.53 20.76 -4.69
C ARG A 161 -8.09 21.98 -3.92
N PRO A 162 -8.33 21.86 -2.61
CA PRO A 162 -8.97 22.92 -1.82
C PRO A 162 -8.04 24.12 -1.54
N PHE A 163 -6.74 24.00 -1.81
CA PHE A 163 -5.72 25.03 -1.57
C PHE A 163 -5.10 25.52 -2.86
N PRO A 164 -4.60 26.79 -2.88
CA PRO A 164 -3.81 27.26 -4.01
C PRO A 164 -2.56 26.39 -4.17
N THR A 165 -2.59 25.49 -5.12
CA THR A 165 -1.45 24.66 -5.50
C THR A 165 -0.99 25.13 -6.85
N PRO A 166 0.31 25.33 -7.10
CA PRO A 166 0.78 25.73 -8.41
C PRO A 166 0.34 24.69 -9.45
N ILE A 167 -0.12 25.18 -10.60
CA ILE A 167 -0.37 24.35 -11.77
C ILE A 167 1.00 24.02 -12.36
N LEU A 168 1.41 22.78 -12.20
CA LEU A 168 2.69 22.28 -12.71
C LEU A 168 2.46 21.47 -13.99
N PRO A 169 3.46 21.35 -14.86
CA PRO A 169 3.32 20.58 -16.08
C PRO A 169 2.97 19.11 -15.83
N GLY A 170 2.21 18.51 -16.75
CA GLY A 170 1.85 17.09 -16.74
C GLY A 170 0.45 16.80 -16.18
N ASP A 171 -0.24 15.86 -16.85
CA ASP A 171 -1.60 15.45 -16.46
C ASP A 171 -1.63 14.63 -15.18
N ASN A 172 -0.58 13.85 -14.95
CA ASN A 172 -0.42 13.07 -13.71
C ASN A 172 0.75 13.66 -12.92
N GLN A 173 0.48 14.06 -11.69
CA GLN A 173 1.48 14.68 -10.83
C GLN A 173 1.27 14.39 -9.35
N VAL A 174 2.37 14.39 -8.61
CA VAL A 174 2.41 14.38 -7.15
C VAL A 174 3.27 15.56 -6.70
N VAL A 175 2.67 16.46 -5.94
CA VAL A 175 3.34 17.67 -5.44
C VAL A 175 3.46 17.55 -3.92
N TYR A 176 4.67 17.52 -3.42
CA TYR A 176 4.97 17.57 -1.99
C TYR A 176 5.22 19.01 -1.59
N ASN A 177 4.43 19.52 -0.64
CA ASN A 177 4.67 20.81 -0.03
C ASN A 177 5.35 20.61 1.31
N ILE A 178 6.59 21.06 1.40
CA ILE A 178 7.40 20.90 2.61
C ILE A 178 7.45 22.16 3.49
N ASP A 179 6.85 23.27 3.06
CA ASP A 179 6.72 24.49 3.90
C ASP A 179 5.84 24.20 5.13
N GLU A 180 6.43 24.35 6.30
CA GLU A 180 5.80 24.06 7.59
C GLU A 180 4.60 24.98 7.91
N ASN A 181 4.55 26.18 7.28
CA ASN A 181 3.49 27.17 7.49
C ASN A 181 2.22 26.85 6.66
N VAL A 182 2.29 25.92 5.72
CA VAL A 182 1.19 25.60 4.82
C VAL A 182 0.42 24.38 5.35
N ASN A 183 -0.93 24.42 5.28
CA ASN A 183 -1.82 23.41 5.87
C ASN A 183 -1.96 22.12 5.04
N TRP A 184 -1.16 21.89 4.01
CA TRP A 184 -1.22 20.65 3.25
C TRP A 184 0.17 20.07 3.01
N TYR A 185 0.22 18.72 2.92
CA TYR A 185 1.44 17.94 2.79
C TYR A 185 1.73 17.51 1.37
N ARG A 186 0.70 16.98 0.69
CA ARG A 186 0.83 16.39 -0.62
C ARG A 186 -0.45 16.56 -1.42
N TYR A 187 -0.33 17.12 -2.60
CA TYR A 187 -1.36 17.08 -3.61
C TYR A 187 -1.02 16.01 -4.64
N SER A 188 -2.00 15.29 -5.11
CA SER A 188 -1.84 14.32 -6.20
C SER A 188 -3.00 14.41 -7.17
N ARG A 189 -2.69 14.41 -8.46
CA ARG A 189 -3.62 14.22 -9.56
C ARG A 189 -3.08 13.09 -10.41
N VAL A 190 -3.69 11.91 -10.32
CA VAL A 190 -3.21 10.71 -10.99
C VAL A 190 -4.42 9.92 -11.51
N PHE A 191 -4.40 9.57 -12.79
CA PHE A 191 -5.50 8.88 -13.49
C PHE A 191 -6.86 9.59 -13.33
N GLY A 192 -6.86 10.92 -13.37
CA GLY A 192 -8.08 11.73 -13.22
C GLY A 192 -8.61 11.84 -11.79
N VAL A 193 -7.96 11.23 -10.82
CA VAL A 193 -8.33 11.29 -9.40
C VAL A 193 -7.45 12.31 -8.68
N GLU A 194 -8.08 13.22 -7.95
CA GLU A 194 -7.40 14.27 -7.19
C GLU A 194 -7.59 14.11 -5.70
N TRP A 195 -6.50 14.18 -4.94
CA TRP A 195 -6.48 14.17 -3.49
C TRP A 195 -5.45 15.14 -2.93
N THR A 196 -5.81 15.77 -1.82
CA THR A 196 -4.88 16.60 -1.04
C THR A 196 -4.79 16.06 0.38
N GLU A 197 -3.59 15.72 0.83
CA GLU A 197 -3.29 15.41 2.22
C GLU A 197 -3.07 16.69 2.99
N VAL A 198 -3.76 16.85 4.12
CA VAL A 198 -3.80 18.09 4.91
C VAL A 198 -3.44 17.83 6.38
N LYS A 199 -3.01 18.88 7.09
CA LYS A 199 -2.74 18.80 8.54
C LYS A 199 -4.03 18.60 9.33
N GLN A 200 -5.10 19.31 8.93
CA GLN A 200 -6.41 19.27 9.59
C GLN A 200 -7.51 19.74 8.63
N GLY A 201 -8.76 19.38 8.94
CA GLY A 201 -9.93 19.80 8.14
C GLY A 201 -10.17 18.88 6.93
N GLY A 202 -9.74 17.63 6.97
CA GLY A 202 -10.00 16.65 5.92
C GLY A 202 -11.23 15.78 6.21
N ASP A 203 -11.83 15.27 5.15
CA ASP A 203 -13.01 14.38 5.21
C ASP A 203 -12.62 12.92 5.49
N PHE A 204 -11.37 12.57 5.25
CA PHE A 204 -10.85 11.21 5.34
C PHE A 204 -9.56 11.18 6.15
N THR A 205 -9.36 10.10 6.91
CA THR A 205 -8.11 9.85 7.63
C THR A 205 -7.29 8.79 6.91
N ILE A 206 -6.04 9.13 6.56
CA ILE A 206 -5.04 8.21 6.01
C ILE A 206 -4.10 7.82 7.13
N LYS A 207 -3.95 6.52 7.35
CA LYS A 207 -2.95 5.98 8.27
C LYS A 207 -1.67 5.68 7.49
N LYS A 208 -0.57 6.31 7.86
CA LYS A 208 0.76 6.03 7.31
C LYS A 208 1.52 5.19 8.33
N VAL A 209 1.87 3.97 7.95
CA VAL A 209 2.61 3.07 8.85
C VAL A 209 4.00 3.62 9.16
N VAL A 210 4.42 3.47 10.41
CA VAL A 210 5.81 3.60 10.84
C VAL A 210 6.40 2.19 10.85
N ASP A 211 7.57 2.02 10.21
CA ASP A 211 8.16 0.70 10.03
C ASP A 211 8.41 0.02 11.38
N THR A 212 8.07 -1.26 11.47
CA THR A 212 8.38 -2.10 12.62
C THR A 212 9.43 -3.15 12.27
N ASN A 213 10.17 -3.60 13.27
CA ASN A 213 11.10 -4.73 13.17
C ASN A 213 10.43 -6.07 13.54
N PHE A 214 9.11 -6.13 13.51
CA PHE A 214 8.39 -7.35 13.84
C PHE A 214 8.61 -8.42 12.76
N HIS A 215 8.92 -9.62 13.21
CA HIS A 215 8.99 -10.84 12.40
C HIS A 215 7.99 -11.86 12.93
N SER A 216 7.33 -12.56 12.02
CA SER A 216 6.46 -13.65 12.44
C SER A 216 7.24 -14.69 13.25
N PRO A 217 6.72 -15.13 14.40
CA PRO A 217 7.33 -16.19 15.20
C PRO A 217 7.27 -17.57 14.51
N ASN A 218 6.52 -17.71 13.43
CA ASN A 218 6.36 -18.93 12.66
C ASN A 218 6.76 -18.70 11.21
N ASP A 219 7.74 -19.46 10.71
CA ASP A 219 8.31 -19.37 9.36
C ASP A 219 7.33 -19.74 8.23
N ARG A 220 6.23 -20.41 8.59
CA ARG A 220 5.13 -20.72 7.67
C ARG A 220 4.20 -19.53 7.46
N VAL A 221 4.27 -18.50 8.31
CA VAL A 221 3.46 -17.27 8.19
C VAL A 221 4.27 -16.18 7.50
N ILE A 222 3.83 -15.78 6.32
CA ILE A 222 4.49 -14.82 5.45
C ILE A 222 3.69 -13.52 5.48
N LEU A 223 4.32 -12.44 5.91
CA LEU A 223 3.70 -11.12 6.01
C LEU A 223 3.99 -10.33 4.74
N LEU A 224 2.95 -9.98 3.99
CA LEU A 224 3.06 -9.25 2.72
C LEU A 224 2.20 -7.98 2.68
N GLY A 225 2.59 -7.07 1.81
CA GLY A 225 1.95 -5.77 1.69
C GLY A 225 2.26 -4.83 2.84
N ARG A 226 2.01 -3.54 2.63
CA ARG A 226 2.33 -2.48 3.59
C ARG A 226 1.72 -2.72 4.98
N TRP A 227 0.48 -3.14 5.03
CA TRP A 227 -0.24 -3.36 6.28
C TRP A 227 0.07 -4.72 6.92
N GLY A 228 0.26 -5.76 6.11
CA GLY A 228 0.56 -7.10 6.60
C GLY A 228 1.97 -7.20 7.18
N SER A 229 2.95 -6.54 6.56
CA SER A 229 4.33 -6.47 7.04
C SER A 229 4.60 -5.27 7.95
N TRP A 230 3.65 -4.33 8.07
CA TRP A 230 3.79 -3.03 8.73
C TRP A 230 5.06 -2.28 8.32
N ASN A 231 5.29 -2.23 7.01
CA ASN A 231 6.46 -1.65 6.39
C ASN A 231 6.05 -0.72 5.25
N ARG A 232 6.38 0.59 5.37
CA ARG A 232 6.02 1.62 4.39
C ARG A 232 6.67 1.42 3.02
N LYS A 233 7.81 0.73 2.95
CA LYS A 233 8.53 0.45 1.71
C LYS A 233 7.96 -0.76 0.97
N PHE A 234 7.14 -1.58 1.64
CA PHE A 234 6.54 -2.76 1.03
C PHE A 234 5.28 -2.36 0.25
N LEU A 235 5.48 -2.03 -1.01
CA LEU A 235 4.39 -1.66 -1.93
C LEU A 235 3.61 -2.91 -2.38
N ALA A 236 2.39 -2.71 -2.90
CA ALA A 236 1.50 -3.82 -3.26
C ALA A 236 2.14 -4.80 -4.27
N HIS A 237 2.82 -4.30 -5.31
CA HIS A 237 3.48 -5.13 -6.32
C HIS A 237 4.61 -6.00 -5.76
N HIS A 238 5.26 -5.58 -4.66
CA HIS A 238 6.25 -6.42 -4.00
C HIS A 238 5.66 -7.75 -3.49
N SER A 239 4.36 -7.79 -3.21
CA SER A 239 3.69 -9.04 -2.79
C SER A 239 3.71 -10.09 -3.88
N TYR A 240 3.59 -9.71 -5.15
CA TYR A 240 3.74 -10.61 -6.28
C TYR A 240 5.14 -11.22 -6.34
N TYR A 241 6.17 -10.37 -6.38
CA TYR A 241 7.56 -10.82 -6.51
C TYR A 241 8.05 -11.59 -5.29
N GLU A 242 7.68 -11.17 -4.08
CA GLU A 242 8.04 -11.89 -2.86
C GLU A 242 7.38 -13.29 -2.81
N THR A 243 6.15 -13.40 -3.29
CA THR A 243 5.49 -14.72 -3.41
C THR A 243 6.25 -15.61 -4.38
N LEU A 244 6.62 -15.11 -5.57
CA LEU A 244 7.43 -15.84 -6.55
C LEU A 244 8.78 -16.27 -5.96
N ARG A 245 9.49 -15.36 -5.29
CA ARG A 245 10.77 -15.63 -4.65
C ARG A 245 10.68 -16.71 -3.57
N ARG A 246 9.56 -16.78 -2.88
CA ARG A 246 9.34 -17.83 -1.87
C ARG A 246 8.96 -19.16 -2.48
N LEU A 247 8.16 -19.15 -3.55
CA LEU A 247 7.81 -20.36 -4.27
C LEU A 247 9.03 -21.15 -4.75
N SER A 248 10.11 -20.47 -5.16
CA SER A 248 11.35 -21.13 -5.54
C SER A 248 12.08 -21.85 -4.40
N LYS A 249 11.60 -21.67 -3.16
CA LYS A 249 12.19 -22.29 -1.95
C LYS A 249 11.24 -23.28 -1.26
N TRP A 250 10.04 -23.44 -1.77
CA TRP A 250 9.01 -24.36 -1.28
C TRP A 250 9.02 -25.65 -2.10
#